data_e0e0777f5d9451604cc7f99d11ca4e85
#
_entry.id   e0e0777f5d9451604cc7f99d11ca4e85
#
_cell.length_a   1.000
_cell.length_b   1.000
_cell.length_c   1.000
_cell.angle_alpha   90.00
_cell.angle_beta   90.00
_cell.angle_gamma   90.00
#
_symmetry.space_group_name_H-M   'P 1'
#
loop_
_entity.id
_entity.type
_entity.pdbx_description
1 polymer ?
#
loop_
_entity_poly.entity_id
_entity_poly.type
_entity_poly.pdbx_seq_one_letter_code
_entity_poly.pdbx_strand_id
1 'polypeptide(L)'
;MPCEKAVVSSPATIANFGPGFDSFGLCLESPCDRIAVRRLPKGRHEVRILGKYKLPNRPDQNTASYAAMRLAELCGHADAGFSMTIRKGMKPGSGLGSSAASSAGGALAMATILGIRNKEVILEASAMGEELVAGSRHFDNVSAAIYGGFTVVSDLKTRTIIRIKPPRFQIIVALPEISVETRRAREILPTSITIRDAVCNVGWASGMLHAMMKRNVRMIGSYLDDRLALPYRIRLIPGYEAVRESALKAGAYGVSIGGSGPAVFAIAQGRAASIRRAMVEAFRKEAGLRSESFITVPGRGARVESIG
;
A
#
# COMPACT_ATOMS: atom_id res chain seq x y z
N MET A 1 1.20 -28.27 -6.74
CA MET A 1 2.39 -28.81 -7.41
C MET A 1 3.25 -27.65 -7.87
N PRO A 2 4.57 -27.79 -7.94
CA PRO A 2 5.44 -26.77 -8.54
C PRO A 2 5.05 -26.55 -10.02
N CYS A 3 5.15 -25.31 -10.50
CA CYS A 3 4.86 -24.95 -11.88
C CYS A 3 6.05 -24.21 -12.52
N GLU A 4 6.09 -24.15 -13.85
CA GLU A 4 7.19 -23.52 -14.58
C GLU A 4 7.04 -22.00 -14.68
N LYS A 5 5.79 -21.53 -14.60
CA LYS A 5 5.47 -20.09 -14.74
C LYS A 5 4.30 -19.71 -13.87
N ALA A 6 4.39 -18.54 -13.25
CA ALA A 6 3.27 -17.92 -12.52
C ALA A 6 3.15 -16.44 -12.91
N VAL A 7 1.91 -15.97 -13.02
CA VAL A 7 1.60 -14.54 -13.20
C VAL A 7 0.72 -14.10 -12.05
N VAL A 8 1.12 -13.01 -11.39
CA VAL A 8 0.47 -12.47 -10.20
C VAL A 8 0.08 -11.02 -10.44
N SER A 9 -1.14 -10.67 -10.02
CA SER A 9 -1.60 -9.28 -9.85
C SER A 9 -1.45 -8.90 -8.39
N SER A 10 -0.75 -7.81 -8.10
CA SER A 10 -0.51 -7.31 -6.74
C SER A 10 -0.98 -5.86 -6.61
N PRO A 11 -1.95 -5.58 -5.73
CA PRO A 11 -2.67 -4.32 -5.69
C PRO A 11 -1.93 -3.22 -4.93
N ALA A 12 -2.31 -1.97 -5.21
CA ALA A 12 -2.01 -0.81 -4.39
C ALA A 12 -2.63 -0.94 -3.00
N THR A 13 -2.03 -0.24 -2.03
CA THR A 13 -2.47 -0.22 -0.64
C THR A 13 -2.40 1.18 -0.06
N ILE A 14 -3.21 1.44 0.95
CA ILE A 14 -3.14 2.63 1.78
C ILE A 14 -2.69 2.21 3.17
N ALA A 15 -1.46 2.58 3.55
CA ALA A 15 -0.95 2.42 4.90
C ALA A 15 -1.51 3.49 5.85
N ASN A 16 -1.46 3.21 7.13
CA ASN A 16 -1.94 4.04 8.23
C ASN A 16 -3.48 4.15 8.29
N PHE A 17 -4.15 4.34 7.19
CA PHE A 17 -5.60 4.51 7.01
C PHE A 17 -6.27 5.30 8.14
N GLY A 18 -5.89 6.57 8.28
CA GLY A 18 -6.28 7.45 9.40
C GLY A 18 -5.43 7.17 10.63
N PRO A 19 -6.03 6.82 11.79
CA PRO A 19 -5.34 6.78 13.09
C PRO A 19 -4.46 5.55 13.33
N GLY A 20 -4.29 4.69 12.32
CA GLY A 20 -3.53 3.44 12.43
C GLY A 20 -2.08 3.54 11.99
N PHE A 21 -1.34 4.56 12.44
CA PHE A 21 0.06 4.73 12.09
C PHE A 21 0.89 3.45 12.30
N ASP A 22 1.61 3.01 11.24
CA ASP A 22 2.40 1.76 11.17
C ASP A 22 1.62 0.47 11.53
N SER A 23 0.27 0.55 11.64
CA SER A 23 -0.59 -0.57 12.05
C SER A 23 -1.67 -0.90 11.03
N PHE A 24 -2.39 0.10 10.49
CA PHE A 24 -3.52 -0.15 9.60
C PHE A 24 -3.10 -0.17 8.14
N GLY A 25 -3.61 -1.15 7.40
CA GLY A 25 -3.47 -1.24 5.95
C GLY A 25 -4.81 -1.49 5.27
N LEU A 26 -5.07 -0.77 4.18
CA LEU A 26 -6.23 -1.03 3.32
C LEU A 26 -5.76 -1.43 1.92
N CYS A 27 -6.17 -2.59 1.46
CA CYS A 27 -5.98 -3.03 0.09
C CYS A 27 -6.93 -2.33 -0.86
N LEU A 28 -6.43 -1.89 -2.01
CA LEU A 28 -7.23 -1.33 -3.10
C LEU A 28 -7.50 -2.40 -4.17
N GLU A 29 -8.63 -2.34 -4.88
CA GLU A 29 -8.88 -3.25 -6.01
C GLU A 29 -8.01 -2.90 -7.23
N SER A 30 -7.71 -1.62 -7.41
CA SER A 30 -6.84 -1.09 -8.46
C SER A 30 -6.18 0.22 -8.00
N PRO A 31 -5.05 0.63 -8.59
CA PRO A 31 -4.25 -0.07 -9.61
C PRO A 31 -3.49 -1.27 -9.05
N CYS A 32 -2.97 -2.14 -9.94
CA CYS A 32 -2.19 -3.32 -9.59
C CYS A 32 -0.88 -3.38 -10.39
N ASP A 33 0.18 -3.87 -9.75
CA ASP A 33 1.35 -4.37 -10.46
C ASP A 33 1.06 -5.76 -11.03
N ARG A 34 1.62 -6.09 -12.18
CA ARG A 34 1.58 -7.43 -12.75
C ARG A 34 2.98 -8.01 -12.84
N ILE A 35 3.20 -9.13 -12.17
CA ILE A 35 4.50 -9.77 -12.03
C ILE A 35 4.40 -11.18 -12.59
N ALA A 36 5.21 -11.46 -13.60
CA ALA A 36 5.35 -12.81 -14.18
C ALA A 36 6.71 -13.38 -13.80
N VAL A 37 6.72 -14.58 -13.24
CA VAL A 37 7.95 -15.32 -12.90
C VAL A 37 7.97 -16.62 -13.66
N ARG A 38 9.14 -17.00 -14.20
CA ARG A 38 9.42 -18.29 -14.84
C ARG A 38 10.68 -18.89 -14.24
N ARG A 39 10.70 -20.22 -14.09
CA ARG A 39 11.91 -20.94 -13.66
C ARG A 39 13.06 -20.74 -14.62
N LEU A 40 14.26 -20.65 -14.07
CA LEU A 40 15.54 -20.71 -14.75
C LEU A 40 16.42 -21.77 -14.08
N PRO A 41 17.55 -22.16 -14.72
CA PRO A 41 18.58 -22.95 -14.07
C PRO A 41 19.00 -22.36 -12.73
N LYS A 42 19.43 -23.22 -11.82
CA LYS A 42 19.85 -22.86 -10.46
C LYS A 42 20.84 -21.69 -10.44
N GLY A 43 20.66 -20.78 -9.51
CA GLY A 43 21.53 -19.60 -9.31
C GLY A 43 21.38 -18.48 -10.36
N ARG A 44 20.56 -18.66 -11.40
CA ARG A 44 20.36 -17.64 -12.44
C ARG A 44 19.14 -16.78 -12.17
N HIS A 45 19.35 -15.47 -12.06
CA HIS A 45 18.27 -14.50 -11.84
C HIS A 45 18.26 -13.41 -12.90
N GLU A 46 17.09 -13.13 -13.47
CA GLU A 46 16.90 -12.08 -14.46
C GLU A 46 15.69 -11.23 -14.10
N VAL A 47 15.79 -9.89 -14.26
CA VAL A 47 14.69 -8.97 -14.02
C VAL A 47 14.50 -8.07 -15.22
N ARG A 48 13.27 -8.00 -15.72
CA ARG A 48 12.85 -7.12 -16.82
C ARG A 48 11.71 -6.23 -16.36
N ILE A 49 11.88 -4.92 -16.55
CA ILE A 49 10.87 -3.92 -16.22
C ILE A 49 10.15 -3.49 -17.49
N LEU A 50 8.81 -3.47 -17.45
CA LEU A 50 7.97 -3.02 -18.56
C LEU A 50 7.15 -1.78 -18.17
N GLY A 51 7.01 -0.85 -19.10
CA GLY A 51 6.20 0.36 -18.93
C GLY A 51 7.03 1.63 -18.67
N LYS A 52 6.35 2.69 -18.23
CA LYS A 52 6.91 4.06 -18.14
C LYS A 52 7.81 4.31 -16.92
N TYR A 53 7.74 3.45 -15.92
CA TYR A 53 8.49 3.67 -14.67
C TYR A 53 9.85 2.97 -14.70
N LYS A 54 10.90 3.71 -14.33
CA LYS A 54 12.25 3.18 -14.18
C LYS A 54 12.41 2.58 -12.78
N LEU A 55 12.86 1.34 -12.70
CA LEU A 55 13.16 0.61 -11.47
C LEU A 55 14.52 -0.08 -11.63
N PRO A 56 15.21 -0.42 -10.53
CA PRO A 56 16.39 -1.27 -10.61
C PRO A 56 16.06 -2.59 -11.33
N ASN A 57 16.93 -3.00 -12.25
CA ASN A 57 16.83 -4.28 -12.96
C ASN A 57 17.79 -5.34 -12.40
N ARG A 58 18.64 -4.99 -11.43
CA ARG A 58 19.44 -5.95 -10.68
C ARG A 58 18.56 -6.70 -9.68
N PRO A 59 18.63 -8.04 -9.64
CA PRO A 59 17.78 -8.85 -8.77
C PRO A 59 17.87 -8.51 -7.28
N ASP A 60 19.06 -8.15 -6.81
CA ASP A 60 19.37 -7.77 -5.43
C ASP A 60 18.93 -6.34 -5.05
N GLN A 61 18.58 -5.51 -6.02
CA GLN A 61 18.21 -4.10 -5.84
C GLN A 61 16.72 -3.82 -6.15
N ASN A 62 16.00 -4.79 -6.69
CA ASN A 62 14.60 -4.66 -7.02
C ASN A 62 13.74 -5.34 -5.95
N THR A 63 12.76 -4.64 -5.39
CA THR A 63 11.94 -5.12 -4.27
C THR A 63 11.21 -6.43 -4.56
N ALA A 64 10.69 -6.59 -5.79
CA ALA A 64 9.96 -7.80 -6.17
C ALA A 64 10.87 -9.03 -6.25
N SER A 65 12.02 -8.90 -6.95
CA SER A 65 12.97 -10.01 -7.08
C SER A 65 13.69 -10.30 -5.76
N TYR A 66 14.00 -9.27 -4.98
CA TYR A 66 14.58 -9.46 -3.66
C TYR A 66 13.63 -10.23 -2.73
N ALA A 67 12.36 -9.87 -2.70
CA ALA A 67 11.35 -10.62 -1.94
C ALA A 67 11.20 -12.06 -2.43
N ALA A 68 11.27 -12.30 -3.75
CA ALA A 68 11.25 -13.65 -4.31
C ALA A 68 12.47 -14.48 -3.89
N MET A 69 13.67 -13.89 -3.90
CA MET A 69 14.90 -14.54 -3.41
C MET A 69 14.80 -14.86 -1.92
N ARG A 70 14.34 -13.91 -1.10
CA ARG A 70 14.15 -14.12 0.36
C ARG A 70 13.13 -15.22 0.65
N LEU A 71 12.03 -15.29 -0.12
CA LEU A 71 11.07 -16.38 0.01
C LEU A 71 11.72 -17.75 -0.28
N ALA A 72 12.43 -17.84 -1.40
CA ALA A 72 13.11 -19.09 -1.77
C ALA A 72 14.09 -19.53 -0.68
N GLU A 73 14.88 -18.60 -0.15
CA GLU A 73 15.84 -18.86 0.91
C GLU A 73 15.17 -19.32 2.22
N LEU A 74 14.12 -18.62 2.67
CA LEU A 74 13.35 -19.01 3.86
C LEU A 74 12.70 -20.38 3.76
N CYS A 75 12.50 -20.88 2.53
CA CYS A 75 11.88 -22.18 2.26
C CYS A 75 12.89 -23.27 1.85
N GLY A 76 14.20 -23.03 1.99
CA GLY A 76 15.23 -24.03 1.67
C GLY A 76 15.51 -24.19 0.15
N HIS A 77 15.14 -23.21 -0.66
CA HIS A 77 15.34 -23.17 -2.12
C HIS A 77 16.24 -22.00 -2.55
N ALA A 78 17.28 -21.69 -1.77
CA ALA A 78 18.15 -20.52 -2.01
C ALA A 78 18.80 -20.51 -3.42
N ASP A 79 18.97 -21.68 -4.04
CA ASP A 79 19.53 -21.85 -5.38
C ASP A 79 18.48 -21.75 -6.51
N ALA A 80 17.20 -21.54 -6.21
CA ALA A 80 16.13 -21.50 -7.21
C ALA A 80 16.29 -20.33 -8.18
N GLY A 81 16.64 -20.61 -9.45
CA GLY A 81 16.76 -19.60 -10.49
C GLY A 81 15.40 -19.15 -11.04
N PHE A 82 15.30 -17.87 -11.42
CA PHE A 82 14.09 -17.32 -12.02
C PHE A 82 14.36 -16.16 -12.99
N SER A 83 13.44 -16.00 -13.96
CA SER A 83 13.28 -14.78 -14.76
C SER A 83 11.98 -14.10 -14.32
N MET A 84 12.07 -12.82 -13.96
CA MET A 84 10.95 -12.02 -13.50
C MET A 84 10.67 -10.86 -14.45
N THR A 85 9.43 -10.71 -14.89
CA THR A 85 8.97 -9.55 -15.66
C THR A 85 7.97 -8.76 -14.83
N ILE A 86 8.24 -7.46 -14.61
CA ILE A 86 7.44 -6.58 -13.79
C ILE A 86 6.81 -5.48 -14.66
N ARG A 87 5.47 -5.38 -14.64
CA ARG A 87 4.73 -4.24 -15.19
C ARG A 87 4.11 -3.47 -14.04
N LYS A 88 4.61 -2.26 -13.80
CA LYS A 88 4.11 -1.37 -12.74
C LYS A 88 2.75 -0.78 -13.11
N GLY A 89 1.77 -0.93 -12.21
CA GLY A 89 0.47 -0.30 -12.30
C GLY A 89 0.38 1.05 -11.58
N MET A 90 1.33 1.33 -10.68
CA MET A 90 1.34 2.57 -9.89
C MET A 90 2.72 3.23 -9.85
N LYS A 91 2.72 4.56 -9.71
CA LYS A 91 3.94 5.36 -9.61
C LYS A 91 4.71 5.01 -8.34
N PRO A 92 6.03 4.73 -8.40
CA PRO A 92 6.87 4.67 -7.22
C PRO A 92 6.85 5.98 -6.42
N GLY A 93 6.89 5.92 -5.09
CA GLY A 93 6.86 7.11 -4.23
C GLY A 93 5.51 7.85 -4.24
N SER A 94 4.43 7.18 -4.62
CA SER A 94 3.08 7.77 -4.67
C SER A 94 2.33 7.77 -3.33
N GLY A 95 2.83 7.07 -2.31
CA GLY A 95 2.06 6.84 -1.07
C GLY A 95 0.99 5.75 -1.17
N LEU A 96 1.01 4.95 -2.25
CA LEU A 96 0.04 3.89 -2.51
C LEU A 96 0.65 2.48 -2.38
N GLY A 97 1.65 2.31 -1.54
CA GLY A 97 2.28 1.01 -1.28
C GLY A 97 2.92 0.38 -2.52
N SER A 98 3.52 1.19 -3.42
CA SER A 98 4.07 0.70 -4.69
C SER A 98 5.20 -0.32 -4.51
N SER A 99 6.08 -0.16 -3.53
CA SER A 99 7.14 -1.13 -3.19
C SER A 99 6.56 -2.39 -2.56
N ALA A 100 5.61 -2.24 -1.64
CA ALA A 100 4.91 -3.35 -1.00
C ALA A 100 4.14 -4.21 -2.00
N ALA A 101 3.48 -3.59 -2.98
CA ALA A 101 2.81 -4.32 -4.06
C ALA A 101 3.82 -5.14 -4.90
N SER A 102 4.97 -4.54 -5.24
CA SER A 102 6.03 -5.27 -5.95
C SER A 102 6.60 -6.42 -5.11
N SER A 103 6.91 -6.17 -3.84
CA SER A 103 7.42 -7.20 -2.91
C SER A 103 6.44 -8.34 -2.70
N ALA A 104 5.17 -8.02 -2.41
CA ALA A 104 4.11 -9.02 -2.22
C ALA A 104 3.87 -9.85 -3.48
N GLY A 105 3.84 -9.19 -4.63
CA GLY A 105 3.66 -9.88 -5.92
C GLY A 105 4.84 -10.78 -6.28
N GLY A 106 6.08 -10.33 -6.04
CA GLY A 106 7.30 -11.12 -6.27
C GLY A 106 7.37 -12.35 -5.36
N ALA A 107 7.12 -12.16 -4.06
CA ALA A 107 7.09 -13.26 -3.10
C ALA A 107 5.98 -14.27 -3.42
N LEU A 108 4.75 -13.81 -3.73
CA LEU A 108 3.65 -14.70 -4.08
C LEU A 108 3.90 -15.46 -5.39
N ALA A 109 4.49 -14.80 -6.41
CA ALA A 109 4.81 -15.47 -7.66
C ALA A 109 5.85 -16.58 -7.47
N MET A 110 6.88 -16.32 -6.67
CA MET A 110 7.90 -17.31 -6.34
C MET A 110 7.33 -18.44 -5.48
N ALA A 111 6.50 -18.11 -4.48
CA ALA A 111 5.78 -19.09 -3.67
C ALA A 111 4.94 -20.04 -4.54
N THR A 112 4.26 -19.48 -5.54
CA THR A 112 3.46 -20.25 -6.50
C THR A 112 4.32 -21.23 -7.28
N ILE A 113 5.47 -20.78 -7.81
CA ILE A 113 6.42 -21.63 -8.55
C ILE A 113 6.96 -22.77 -7.67
N LEU A 114 7.28 -22.47 -6.41
CA LEU A 114 7.83 -23.46 -5.47
C LEU A 114 6.74 -24.33 -4.82
N GLY A 115 5.46 -24.06 -5.06
CA GLY A 115 4.34 -24.79 -4.44
C GLY A 115 4.11 -24.46 -2.97
N ILE A 116 4.62 -23.30 -2.50
CA ILE A 116 4.52 -22.84 -1.12
C ILE A 116 3.19 -22.11 -0.91
N ARG A 117 2.44 -22.49 0.13
CA ARG A 117 1.12 -21.91 0.45
C ARG A 117 1.07 -21.15 1.77
N ASN A 118 2.16 -21.19 2.55
CA ASN A 118 2.23 -20.53 3.84
C ASN A 118 2.28 -18.99 3.65
N LYS A 119 1.18 -18.32 4.01
CA LYS A 119 1.06 -16.86 3.84
C LYS A 119 1.94 -16.06 4.81
N GLU A 120 2.31 -16.62 5.94
CA GLU A 120 3.18 -15.96 6.92
C GLU A 120 4.60 -15.84 6.36
N VAL A 121 5.11 -16.89 5.72
CA VAL A 121 6.42 -16.86 5.04
C VAL A 121 6.38 -15.88 3.85
N ILE A 122 5.28 -15.84 3.09
CA ILE A 122 5.12 -14.88 1.99
C ILE A 122 5.11 -13.46 2.54
N LEU A 123 4.42 -13.21 3.67
CA LEU A 123 4.39 -11.91 4.33
C LEU A 123 5.78 -11.48 4.79
N GLU A 124 6.52 -12.38 5.43
CA GLU A 124 7.89 -12.13 5.90
C GLU A 124 8.84 -11.78 4.75
N ALA A 125 8.85 -12.57 3.70
CA ALA A 125 9.67 -12.31 2.51
C ALA A 125 9.30 -10.97 1.86
N SER A 126 8.01 -10.63 1.85
CA SER A 126 7.54 -9.35 1.32
C SER A 126 8.00 -8.17 2.18
N ALA A 127 7.97 -8.30 3.50
CA ALA A 127 8.47 -7.28 4.41
C ALA A 127 9.99 -7.08 4.28
N MET A 128 10.75 -8.15 4.01
CA MET A 128 12.18 -8.05 3.69
C MET A 128 12.42 -7.29 2.37
N GLY A 129 11.57 -7.48 1.37
CA GLY A 129 11.61 -6.70 0.13
C GLY A 129 11.31 -5.22 0.34
N GLU A 130 10.40 -4.88 1.25
CA GLU A 130 10.08 -3.50 1.63
C GLU A 130 11.25 -2.84 2.38
N GLU A 131 11.92 -3.57 3.25
CA GLU A 131 13.10 -3.11 4.00
C GLU A 131 14.22 -2.60 3.09
N LEU A 132 14.38 -3.18 1.90
CA LEU A 132 15.40 -2.79 0.91
C LEU A 132 15.32 -1.30 0.52
N VAL A 133 14.13 -0.71 0.47
CA VAL A 133 13.90 0.69 0.08
C VAL A 133 13.49 1.59 1.23
N ALA A 134 12.81 1.06 2.23
CA ALA A 134 12.32 1.83 3.37
C ALA A 134 13.31 1.87 4.54
N GLY A 135 14.34 1.01 4.54
CA GLY A 135 15.31 0.88 5.62
C GLY A 135 14.78 0.20 6.88
N SER A 136 13.51 -0.18 6.88
CA SER A 136 12.85 -0.93 7.97
C SER A 136 11.67 -1.72 7.42
N ARG A 137 11.29 -2.79 8.14
CA ARG A 137 10.16 -3.63 7.75
C ARG A 137 8.84 -2.97 8.13
N HIS A 138 8.01 -2.71 7.13
CA HIS A 138 6.67 -2.17 7.30
C HIS A 138 5.65 -3.22 6.93
N PHE A 139 4.84 -3.65 7.91
CA PHE A 139 3.86 -4.73 7.72
C PHE A 139 2.49 -4.23 7.30
N ASP A 140 2.16 -2.97 7.50
CA ASP A 140 0.87 -2.36 7.17
C ASP A 140 0.51 -2.46 5.68
N ASN A 141 1.43 -2.04 4.80
CA ASN A 141 1.24 -2.16 3.36
C ASN A 141 1.31 -3.61 2.86
N VAL A 142 2.33 -4.37 3.27
CA VAL A 142 2.51 -5.74 2.76
C VAL A 142 1.42 -6.69 3.24
N SER A 143 0.92 -6.53 4.47
CA SER A 143 -0.21 -7.31 4.96
C SER A 143 -1.48 -7.05 4.16
N ALA A 144 -1.78 -5.77 3.89
CA ALA A 144 -2.92 -5.40 3.06
C ALA A 144 -2.76 -5.91 1.63
N ALA A 145 -1.54 -5.83 1.05
CA ALA A 145 -1.28 -6.34 -0.30
C ALA A 145 -1.47 -7.86 -0.39
N ILE A 146 -1.06 -8.64 0.62
CA ILE A 146 -1.15 -10.11 0.60
C ILE A 146 -2.54 -10.60 0.99
N TYR A 147 -3.08 -10.09 2.09
CA TYR A 147 -4.34 -10.61 2.65
C TYR A 147 -5.58 -9.97 2.04
N GLY A 148 -5.47 -8.77 1.51
CA GLY A 148 -6.61 -7.99 1.04
C GLY A 148 -7.48 -7.42 2.16
N GLY A 149 -8.44 -6.60 1.79
CA GLY A 149 -9.34 -5.96 2.74
C GLY A 149 -8.66 -4.94 3.62
N PHE A 150 -9.10 -4.85 4.87
CA PHE A 150 -8.51 -4.02 5.90
C PHE A 150 -7.71 -4.90 6.86
N THR A 151 -6.46 -4.56 7.11
CA THR A 151 -5.54 -5.31 7.98
C THR A 151 -5.06 -4.45 9.14
N VAL A 152 -4.84 -5.08 10.28
CA VAL A 152 -4.27 -4.46 11.47
C VAL A 152 -3.06 -5.28 11.90
N VAL A 153 -1.91 -4.65 11.93
CA VAL A 153 -0.71 -5.19 12.58
C VAL A 153 -0.88 -4.93 14.08
N SER A 154 -1.35 -5.94 14.81
CA SER A 154 -1.70 -5.80 16.22
C SER A 154 -0.51 -6.03 17.16
N ASP A 155 0.49 -6.77 16.70
CA ASP A 155 1.74 -7.00 17.41
C ASP A 155 2.90 -7.10 16.42
N LEU A 156 3.85 -6.18 16.53
CA LEU A 156 5.05 -6.13 15.69
C LEU A 156 6.04 -7.26 16.00
N LYS A 157 6.08 -7.78 17.23
CA LYS A 157 6.99 -8.86 17.62
C LYS A 157 6.52 -10.19 17.08
N THR A 158 5.25 -10.53 17.34
CA THR A 158 4.65 -11.79 16.89
C THR A 158 4.13 -11.70 15.46
N ARG A 159 4.11 -10.49 14.86
CA ARG A 159 3.59 -10.22 13.51
C ARG A 159 2.14 -10.67 13.35
N THR A 160 1.36 -10.49 14.42
CA THR A 160 -0.05 -10.86 14.43
C THR A 160 -0.86 -9.90 13.55
N ILE A 161 -1.46 -10.42 12.50
CA ILE A 161 -2.28 -9.66 11.56
C ILE A 161 -3.75 -9.99 11.75
N ILE A 162 -4.52 -9.00 12.20
CA ILE A 162 -5.98 -9.07 12.23
C ILE A 162 -6.50 -8.66 10.86
N ARG A 163 -7.45 -9.43 10.32
CA ARG A 163 -8.06 -9.18 9.01
C ARG A 163 -9.53 -8.87 9.19
N ILE A 164 -9.95 -7.73 8.66
CA ILE A 164 -11.34 -7.29 8.68
C ILE A 164 -11.81 -7.12 7.24
N LYS A 165 -12.95 -7.73 6.89
CA LYS A 165 -13.58 -7.52 5.58
C LYS A 165 -14.29 -6.17 5.61
N PRO A 166 -13.76 -5.13 4.92
CA PRO A 166 -14.38 -3.81 4.95
C PRO A 166 -15.73 -3.83 4.21
N PRO A 167 -16.63 -2.89 4.51
CA PRO A 167 -17.78 -2.62 3.64
C PRO A 167 -17.31 -2.19 2.26
N ARG A 168 -18.20 -2.23 1.28
CA ARG A 168 -17.91 -1.67 -0.05
C ARG A 168 -18.16 -0.16 -0.02
N PHE A 169 -17.13 0.62 -0.34
CA PHE A 169 -17.18 2.07 -0.48
C PHE A 169 -16.22 2.51 -1.58
N GLN A 170 -16.45 3.71 -2.08
CA GLN A 170 -15.58 4.32 -3.09
C GLN A 170 -14.41 5.02 -2.40
N ILE A 171 -13.23 4.83 -2.95
CA ILE A 171 -11.99 5.48 -2.56
C ILE A 171 -11.58 6.34 -3.74
N ILE A 172 -11.55 7.63 -3.55
CA ILE A 172 -11.19 8.62 -4.54
C ILE A 172 -9.76 9.06 -4.26
N VAL A 173 -8.84 8.85 -5.17
CA VAL A 173 -7.44 9.20 -5.01
C VAL A 173 -7.09 10.35 -5.94
N ALA A 174 -6.42 11.37 -5.40
CA ALA A 174 -5.73 12.41 -6.14
C ALA A 174 -4.24 12.35 -5.82
N LEU A 175 -3.42 12.23 -6.85
CA LEU A 175 -1.97 12.08 -6.76
C LEU A 175 -1.31 13.28 -7.44
N PRO A 176 -0.87 14.31 -6.69
CA PRO A 176 -0.20 15.46 -7.25
C PRO A 176 1.15 15.08 -7.87
N GLU A 177 1.60 15.84 -8.89
CA GLU A 177 2.87 15.61 -9.60
C GLU A 177 4.08 16.04 -8.77
N ILE A 178 4.13 15.63 -7.51
CA ILE A 178 5.28 15.77 -6.62
C ILE A 178 5.76 14.40 -6.17
N SER A 179 6.90 14.37 -5.48
CA SER A 179 7.43 13.16 -4.86
C SER A 179 7.70 13.43 -3.39
N VAL A 180 7.26 12.51 -2.54
CA VAL A 180 7.57 12.53 -1.11
C VAL A 180 8.33 11.24 -0.79
N GLU A 181 9.59 11.37 -0.40
CA GLU A 181 10.39 10.24 0.03
C GLU A 181 9.90 9.72 1.38
N THR A 182 9.69 8.42 1.50
CA THR A 182 9.23 7.77 2.75
C THR A 182 10.17 8.08 3.91
N ARG A 183 11.49 8.09 3.67
CA ARG A 183 12.50 8.44 4.66
C ARG A 183 12.27 9.87 5.20
N ARG A 184 12.15 10.86 4.32
CA ARG A 184 11.87 12.26 4.71
C ARG A 184 10.57 12.40 5.49
N ALA A 185 9.49 11.70 5.04
CA ALA A 185 8.21 11.71 5.72
C ALA A 185 8.25 11.02 7.11
N ARG A 186 9.28 10.24 7.40
CA ARG A 186 9.53 9.67 8.72
C ARG A 186 10.41 10.59 9.58
N GLU A 187 11.42 11.22 9.01
CA GLU A 187 12.33 12.14 9.70
C GLU A 187 11.62 13.38 10.28
N ILE A 188 10.52 13.83 9.66
CA ILE A 188 9.75 14.99 10.16
C ILE A 188 8.82 14.65 11.33
N LEU A 189 8.66 13.39 11.69
CA LEU A 189 7.81 13.00 12.81
C LEU A 189 8.49 13.36 14.13
N PRO A 190 7.70 13.75 15.16
CA PRO A 190 8.24 14.04 16.46
C PRO A 190 8.77 12.78 17.14
N THR A 191 9.76 12.92 17.99
CA THR A 191 10.28 11.82 18.82
C THR A 191 9.41 11.51 20.04
N SER A 192 8.50 12.41 20.39
CA SER A 192 7.54 12.27 21.49
C SER A 192 6.21 12.94 21.14
N ILE A 193 5.14 12.47 21.74
CA ILE A 193 3.78 13.03 21.59
C ILE A 193 3.18 13.30 22.98
N THR A 194 2.17 14.15 23.04
CA THR A 194 1.43 14.38 24.29
C THR A 194 0.56 13.18 24.63
N ILE A 195 0.33 12.94 25.93
CA ILE A 195 -0.63 11.91 26.37
C ILE A 195 -2.03 12.19 25.79
N ARG A 196 -2.42 13.45 25.67
CA ARG A 196 -3.69 13.85 25.08
C ARG A 196 -3.81 13.38 23.62
N ASP A 197 -2.77 13.57 22.80
CA ASP A 197 -2.77 13.13 21.40
C ASP A 197 -2.77 11.60 21.31
N ALA A 198 -2.02 10.92 22.18
CA ALA A 198 -2.03 9.45 22.26
C ALA A 198 -3.44 8.91 22.59
N VAL A 199 -4.11 9.46 23.62
CA VAL A 199 -5.48 9.08 24.00
C VAL A 199 -6.47 9.33 22.87
N CYS A 200 -6.40 10.51 22.22
CA CYS A 200 -7.25 10.80 21.05
C CYS A 200 -7.05 9.77 19.93
N ASN A 201 -5.79 9.47 19.61
CA ASN A 201 -5.45 8.54 18.53
C ASN A 201 -5.92 7.11 18.83
N VAL A 202 -5.76 6.64 20.07
CA VAL A 202 -6.28 5.33 20.52
C VAL A 202 -7.81 5.28 20.40
N GLY A 203 -8.50 6.35 20.82
CA GLY A 203 -9.96 6.47 20.69
C GLY A 203 -10.41 6.41 19.22
N TRP A 204 -9.73 7.12 18.33
CA TRP A 204 -10.05 7.11 16.90
C TRP A 204 -9.74 5.78 16.23
N ALA A 205 -8.61 5.13 16.59
CA ALA A 205 -8.28 3.81 16.09
C ALA A 205 -9.32 2.76 16.53
N SER A 206 -9.74 2.79 17.78
CA SER A 206 -10.81 1.93 18.30
C SER A 206 -12.16 2.19 17.59
N GLY A 207 -12.48 3.48 17.38
CA GLY A 207 -13.67 3.89 16.62
C GLY A 207 -13.64 3.44 15.17
N MET A 208 -12.47 3.51 14.51
CA MET A 208 -12.27 3.01 13.15
C MET A 208 -12.54 1.51 13.07
N LEU A 209 -11.98 0.71 13.99
CA LEU A 209 -12.22 -0.74 14.04
C LEU A 209 -13.70 -1.05 14.24
N HIS A 210 -14.36 -0.37 15.19
CA HIS A 210 -15.79 -0.51 15.40
C HIS A 210 -16.60 -0.16 14.14
N ALA A 211 -16.27 0.95 13.47
CA ALA A 211 -16.93 1.37 12.24
C ALA A 211 -16.77 0.35 11.09
N MET A 212 -15.56 -0.23 10.94
CA MET A 212 -15.29 -1.31 9.99
C MET A 212 -16.15 -2.55 10.28
N MET A 213 -16.20 -2.99 11.55
CA MET A 213 -17.00 -4.15 11.98
C MET A 213 -18.51 -3.90 11.80
N LYS A 214 -18.99 -2.70 12.11
CA LYS A 214 -20.38 -2.28 11.89
C LYS A 214 -20.70 -1.98 10.42
N ARG A 215 -19.71 -2.01 9.52
CA ARG A 215 -19.86 -1.72 8.09
C ARG A 215 -20.42 -0.32 7.80
N ASN A 216 -20.17 0.64 8.70
CA ASN A 216 -20.69 2.00 8.63
C ASN A 216 -19.67 2.93 7.97
N VAL A 217 -19.82 3.17 6.66
CA VAL A 217 -18.86 3.93 5.85
C VAL A 217 -18.78 5.41 6.26
N ARG A 218 -19.89 6.01 6.68
CA ARG A 218 -19.86 7.40 7.16
C ARG A 218 -19.04 7.51 8.45
N MET A 219 -19.20 6.56 9.35
CA MET A 219 -18.43 6.48 10.58
C MET A 219 -16.94 6.18 10.32
N ILE A 220 -16.61 5.33 9.33
CA ILE A 220 -15.23 5.15 8.88
C ILE A 220 -14.63 6.50 8.47
N GLY A 221 -15.36 7.30 7.69
CA GLY A 221 -14.93 8.62 7.24
C GLY A 221 -14.63 9.59 8.37
N SER A 222 -15.45 9.59 9.43
CA SER A 222 -15.25 10.49 10.58
C SER A 222 -14.00 10.16 11.42
N TYR A 223 -13.40 8.96 11.23
CA TYR A 223 -12.16 8.54 11.89
C TYR A 223 -10.92 8.57 10.99
N LEU A 224 -11.00 9.18 9.80
CA LEU A 224 -9.84 9.29 8.89
C LEU A 224 -8.86 10.40 9.27
N ASP A 225 -8.79 10.78 10.51
CA ASP A 225 -7.80 11.73 11.03
C ASP A 225 -6.78 11.02 11.93
N ASP A 226 -5.65 11.63 12.20
CA ASP A 226 -4.66 11.10 13.13
C ASP A 226 -3.90 12.23 13.84
N ARG A 227 -3.32 11.92 15.00
CA ARG A 227 -2.50 12.84 15.79
C ARG A 227 -1.01 12.52 15.76
N LEU A 228 -0.63 11.41 15.12
CA LEU A 228 0.74 10.90 15.16
C LEU A 228 1.56 11.33 13.95
N ALA A 229 0.99 11.25 12.76
CA ALA A 229 1.73 11.46 11.51
C ALA A 229 1.12 12.53 10.61
N LEU A 230 -0.20 12.56 10.45
CA LEU A 230 -0.88 13.46 9.52
C LEU A 230 -0.53 14.95 9.74
N PRO A 231 -0.56 15.50 10.97
CA PRO A 231 -0.28 16.93 11.20
C PRO A 231 1.11 17.37 10.73
N TYR A 232 2.04 16.45 10.67
CA TYR A 232 3.42 16.72 10.22
C TYR A 232 3.55 16.50 8.72
N ARG A 233 3.00 15.40 8.19
CA ARG A 233 3.14 14.99 6.78
C ARG A 233 2.40 15.88 5.81
N ILE A 234 1.27 16.47 6.18
CA ILE A 234 0.52 17.39 5.31
C ILE A 234 1.36 18.59 4.86
N ARG A 235 2.37 18.98 5.65
CA ARG A 235 3.32 20.06 5.28
C ARG A 235 4.17 19.71 4.05
N LEU A 236 4.28 18.42 3.71
CA LEU A 236 4.96 17.93 2.51
C LEU A 236 4.05 17.91 1.27
N ILE A 237 2.76 18.24 1.44
CA ILE A 237 1.74 18.14 0.37
C ILE A 237 1.07 19.53 0.22
N PRO A 238 1.64 20.42 -0.60
CA PRO A 238 1.05 21.72 -0.83
C PRO A 238 -0.39 21.62 -1.29
N GLY A 239 -1.28 22.41 -0.70
CA GLY A 239 -2.70 22.41 -1.03
C GLY A 239 -3.55 21.34 -0.35
N TYR A 240 -2.98 20.52 0.55
CA TYR A 240 -3.73 19.43 1.23
C TYR A 240 -5.02 19.92 1.89
N GLU A 241 -4.98 21.01 2.67
CA GLU A 241 -6.17 21.50 3.39
C GLU A 241 -7.29 21.93 2.43
N ALA A 242 -6.94 22.63 1.35
CA ALA A 242 -7.91 23.02 0.32
C ALA A 242 -8.53 21.79 -0.40
N VAL A 243 -7.71 20.77 -0.67
CA VAL A 243 -8.20 19.51 -1.25
C VAL A 243 -9.13 18.79 -0.29
N ARG A 244 -8.78 18.73 1.00
CA ARG A 244 -9.61 18.15 2.06
C ARG A 244 -10.96 18.86 2.16
N GLU A 245 -10.94 20.18 2.27
CA GLU A 245 -12.16 20.99 2.36
C GLU A 245 -13.06 20.82 1.12
N SER A 246 -12.45 20.90 -0.07
CA SER A 246 -13.19 20.75 -1.34
C SER A 246 -13.82 19.37 -1.49
N ALA A 247 -13.11 18.31 -1.08
CA ALA A 247 -13.64 16.95 -1.10
C ALA A 247 -14.81 16.77 -0.14
N LEU A 248 -14.70 17.29 1.09
CA LEU A 248 -15.78 17.25 2.09
C LEU A 248 -17.02 18.01 1.61
N LYS A 249 -16.84 19.23 1.07
CA LYS A 249 -17.94 20.01 0.47
C LYS A 249 -18.60 19.28 -0.71
N ALA A 250 -17.83 18.52 -1.49
CA ALA A 250 -18.35 17.69 -2.58
C ALA A 250 -19.07 16.41 -2.12
N GLY A 251 -19.04 16.09 -0.81
CA GLY A 251 -19.77 14.98 -0.20
C GLY A 251 -18.93 13.79 0.22
N ALA A 252 -17.61 13.93 0.33
CA ALA A 252 -16.75 12.92 0.95
C ALA A 252 -17.10 12.76 2.45
N TYR A 253 -16.99 11.54 2.96
CA TYR A 253 -17.20 11.25 4.38
C TYR A 253 -15.96 11.50 5.24
N GLY A 254 -14.79 11.48 4.62
CA GLY A 254 -13.51 11.76 5.23
C GLY A 254 -12.40 11.79 4.18
N VAL A 255 -11.29 12.43 4.53
CA VAL A 255 -10.13 12.64 3.66
C VAL A 255 -8.86 12.43 4.49
N SER A 256 -7.87 11.75 3.92
CA SER A 256 -6.56 11.58 4.55
C SER A 256 -5.48 11.37 3.47
N ILE A 257 -4.25 11.09 3.90
CA ILE A 257 -3.13 10.78 3.01
C ILE A 257 -2.85 9.28 2.96
N GLY A 258 -2.37 8.79 1.82
CA GLY A 258 -1.89 7.41 1.70
C GLY A 258 -0.46 7.29 2.22
N GLY A 259 -0.26 6.54 3.30
CA GLY A 259 1.06 6.27 3.86
C GLY A 259 1.85 7.55 4.18
N SER A 260 2.96 7.76 3.46
CA SER A 260 3.80 8.96 3.58
C SER A 260 3.31 10.15 2.72
N GLY A 261 2.27 9.95 1.90
CA GLY A 261 1.91 10.85 0.82
C GLY A 261 2.75 10.59 -0.46
N PRO A 262 2.60 11.41 -1.51
CA PRO A 262 1.74 12.58 -1.64
C PRO A 262 0.28 12.25 -2.02
N ALA A 263 -0.10 10.98 -2.19
CA ALA A 263 -1.49 10.62 -2.50
C ALA A 263 -2.43 11.14 -1.39
N VAL A 264 -3.45 11.89 -1.79
CA VAL A 264 -4.57 12.25 -0.93
C VAL A 264 -5.76 11.39 -1.35
N PHE A 265 -6.43 10.77 -0.39
CA PHE A 265 -7.61 9.97 -0.67
C PHE A 265 -8.82 10.45 0.11
N ALA A 266 -9.99 10.29 -0.49
CA ALA A 266 -11.28 10.52 0.13
C ALA A 266 -12.12 9.25 0.06
N ILE A 267 -13.05 9.05 1.00
CA ILE A 267 -14.02 7.96 0.94
C ILE A 267 -15.44 8.45 0.85
N ALA A 268 -16.28 7.71 0.12
CA ALA A 268 -17.68 8.05 -0.09
C ALA A 268 -18.53 6.83 -0.45
N GLN A 269 -19.86 7.03 -0.39
CA GLN A 269 -20.86 6.20 -1.06
C GLN A 269 -21.68 7.09 -1.98
N GLY A 270 -21.38 7.06 -3.28
CA GLY A 270 -21.92 7.99 -4.28
C GLY A 270 -21.06 9.27 -4.43
N ARG A 271 -21.42 10.09 -5.43
CA ARG A 271 -20.76 11.38 -5.77
C ARG A 271 -19.26 11.31 -6.07
N ALA A 272 -18.67 10.13 -6.26
CA ALA A 272 -17.22 9.95 -6.43
C ALA A 272 -16.64 10.81 -7.59
N ALA A 273 -17.36 10.95 -8.70
CA ALA A 273 -16.91 11.77 -9.82
C ALA A 273 -16.84 13.27 -9.46
N SER A 274 -17.80 13.80 -8.68
CA SER A 274 -17.79 15.17 -8.20
C SER A 274 -16.68 15.42 -7.20
N ILE A 275 -16.48 14.48 -6.26
CA ILE A 275 -15.39 14.54 -5.27
C ILE A 275 -14.04 14.52 -5.99
N ARG A 276 -13.84 13.60 -6.95
CA ARG A 276 -12.61 13.53 -7.75
C ARG A 276 -12.30 14.85 -8.45
N ARG A 277 -13.29 15.46 -9.10
CA ARG A 277 -13.14 16.74 -9.78
C ARG A 277 -12.75 17.84 -8.79
N ALA A 278 -13.44 17.93 -7.66
CA ALA A 278 -13.15 18.91 -6.61
C ALA A 278 -11.71 18.79 -6.07
N MET A 279 -11.24 17.57 -5.82
CA MET A 279 -9.86 17.35 -5.35
C MET A 279 -8.80 17.77 -6.38
N VAL A 280 -8.99 17.39 -7.65
CA VAL A 280 -8.07 17.74 -8.74
C VAL A 280 -8.03 19.26 -8.95
N GLU A 281 -9.20 19.90 -8.94
CA GLU A 281 -9.30 21.33 -9.13
C GLU A 281 -8.69 22.12 -7.97
N ALA A 282 -8.85 21.65 -6.72
CA ALA A 282 -8.24 22.25 -5.56
C ALA A 282 -6.70 22.19 -5.63
N PHE A 283 -6.10 21.05 -6.00
CA PHE A 283 -4.66 20.98 -6.24
C PHE A 283 -4.19 21.98 -7.29
N ARG A 284 -4.93 22.08 -8.41
CA ARG A 284 -4.58 23.01 -9.48
C ARG A 284 -4.67 24.48 -9.07
N LYS A 285 -5.74 24.86 -8.37
CA LYS A 285 -6.01 26.26 -8.00
C LYS A 285 -5.13 26.73 -6.86
N GLU A 286 -5.03 25.93 -5.80
CA GLU A 286 -4.41 26.36 -4.54
C GLU A 286 -2.92 26.05 -4.46
N ALA A 287 -2.43 25.04 -5.18
CA ALA A 287 -1.03 24.67 -5.17
C ALA A 287 -0.34 24.77 -6.54
N GLY A 288 -1.07 25.10 -7.61
CA GLY A 288 -0.53 25.11 -8.97
C GLY A 288 -0.12 23.73 -9.48
N LEU A 289 -0.57 22.64 -8.81
CA LEU A 289 -0.13 21.29 -9.09
C LEU A 289 -1.11 20.57 -10.02
N ARG A 290 -0.57 19.90 -11.03
CA ARG A 290 -1.31 18.86 -11.76
C ARG A 290 -1.42 17.63 -10.88
N SER A 291 -2.49 16.86 -11.05
CA SER A 291 -2.68 15.59 -10.33
C SER A 291 -3.32 14.53 -11.21
N GLU A 292 -2.77 13.32 -11.18
CA GLU A 292 -3.48 12.13 -11.65
C GLU A 292 -4.56 11.78 -10.63
N SER A 293 -5.66 11.18 -11.07
CA SER A 293 -6.73 10.77 -10.15
C SER A 293 -7.49 9.56 -10.65
N PHE A 294 -7.95 8.73 -9.72
CA PHE A 294 -8.76 7.55 -10.02
C PHE A 294 -9.74 7.25 -8.88
N ILE A 295 -10.71 6.38 -9.18
CA ILE A 295 -11.69 5.88 -8.22
C ILE A 295 -11.50 4.37 -8.13
N THR A 296 -11.47 3.86 -6.91
CA THR A 296 -11.34 2.43 -6.63
C THR A 296 -12.22 2.02 -5.44
N VAL A 297 -12.10 0.78 -5.01
CA VAL A 297 -12.82 0.21 -3.85
C VAL A 297 -11.86 -0.67 -3.05
N PRO A 298 -12.20 -1.09 -1.82
CA PRO A 298 -11.40 -2.09 -1.10
C PRO A 298 -11.21 -3.37 -1.91
N GLY A 299 -9.96 -3.86 -1.99
CA GLY A 299 -9.52 -4.96 -2.84
C GLY A 299 -9.34 -6.29 -2.11
N ARG A 300 -9.04 -7.34 -2.87
CA ARG A 300 -8.94 -8.73 -2.39
C ARG A 300 -7.52 -9.19 -2.07
N GLY A 301 -6.53 -8.37 -2.29
CA GLY A 301 -5.12 -8.74 -2.14
C GLY A 301 -4.48 -9.32 -3.40
N ALA A 302 -3.19 -9.63 -3.28
CA ALA A 302 -2.44 -10.24 -4.37
C ALA A 302 -2.99 -11.61 -4.72
N ARG A 303 -3.07 -11.88 -6.03
CA ARG A 303 -3.68 -13.11 -6.55
C ARG A 303 -2.93 -13.65 -7.76
N VAL A 304 -2.87 -14.95 -7.87
CA VAL A 304 -2.37 -15.64 -9.05
C VAL A 304 -3.40 -15.49 -10.17
N GLU A 305 -2.99 -14.96 -11.32
CA GLU A 305 -3.84 -14.82 -12.51
C GLU A 305 -3.75 -16.05 -13.41
N SER A 306 -2.54 -16.60 -13.55
CA SER A 306 -2.30 -17.82 -14.35
C SER A 306 -1.06 -18.55 -13.87
N ILE A 307 -1.06 -19.85 -14.11
CA ILE A 307 0.06 -20.78 -13.93
C ILE A 307 0.29 -21.52 -15.25
N GLY A 308 1.54 -21.92 -15.54
CA GLY A 308 1.91 -22.68 -16.72
C GLY A 308 3.13 -23.57 -16.50
#